data_bb9db1733b3c9522a0c9573f18fd2a92
#
_entry.id   bb9db1733b3c9522a0c9573f18fd2a92
#
_cell.length_a   1.000
_cell.length_b   1.000
_cell.length_c   1.000
_cell.angle_alpha   90.00
_cell.angle_beta   90.00
_cell.angle_gamma   90.00
#
_symmetry.space_group_name_H-M   'P 1'
#
loop_
_entity.id
_entity.type
_entity.pdbx_description
1 polymer ?
#
loop_
_entity_poly.entity_id
_entity_poly.type
_entity_poly.pdbx_seq_one_letter_code
_entity_poly.pdbx_strand_id
1 'polypeptide(L)'
;MNTGIIASRYADALLKYVKETGEGQVVYKQVCTLADALAASGDFVRLVESKTLLSVSEKLGLMSKALGEEKMSQSLSKFLGLVLRQVREQYLRYILQDFKDRWLSSQGICQAKLVVSMPSPELETKICEMITNLTGLQLELT
;
A
#
# COMPACT_ATOMS: atom_id res chain seq x y z
N MET A 1 -1.80 -20.51 -9.95
CA MET A 1 -0.78 -19.84 -9.14
C MET A 1 -1.46 -18.92 -8.14
N ASN A 2 -1.00 -18.91 -6.90
CA ASN A 2 -1.64 -18.16 -5.85
C ASN A 2 -1.21 -16.68 -5.86
N THR A 3 -2.11 -15.79 -6.22
CA THR A 3 -1.88 -14.35 -6.24
C THR A 3 -1.35 -13.82 -4.90
N GLY A 4 -1.87 -14.35 -3.80
CA GLY A 4 -1.46 -13.93 -2.45
C GLY A 4 -0.01 -14.22 -2.14
N ILE A 5 0.53 -15.34 -2.62
CA ILE A 5 1.94 -15.71 -2.41
C ILE A 5 2.85 -14.74 -3.16
N ILE A 6 2.52 -14.45 -4.41
CA ILE A 6 3.31 -13.54 -5.25
C ILE A 6 3.28 -12.12 -4.66
N ALA A 7 2.09 -11.63 -4.34
CA ALA A 7 1.92 -10.30 -3.76
C ALA A 7 2.68 -10.19 -2.44
N SER A 8 2.60 -11.20 -1.59
CA SER A 8 3.29 -11.24 -0.30
C SER A 8 4.81 -11.14 -0.45
N ARG A 9 5.39 -11.85 -1.39
CA ARG A 9 6.83 -11.82 -1.63
C ARG A 9 7.31 -10.44 -2.08
N TYR A 10 6.60 -9.83 -3.02
CA TYR A 10 6.95 -8.50 -3.51
C TYR A 10 6.75 -7.44 -2.43
N ALA A 11 5.65 -7.51 -1.69
CA ALA A 11 5.36 -6.55 -0.62
C ALA A 11 6.39 -6.64 0.52
N ASP A 12 6.79 -7.86 0.90
CA ASP A 12 7.83 -8.07 1.91
C ASP A 12 9.17 -7.50 1.46
N ALA A 13 9.52 -7.72 0.19
CA ALA A 13 10.75 -7.18 -0.39
C ALA A 13 10.75 -5.65 -0.38
N LEU A 14 9.63 -5.02 -0.72
CA LEU A 14 9.50 -3.57 -0.67
C LEU A 14 9.64 -3.05 0.76
N LEU A 15 9.00 -3.71 1.71
CA LEU A 15 9.08 -3.32 3.13
C LEU A 15 10.54 -3.32 3.61
N LYS A 16 11.27 -4.39 3.33
CA LYS A 16 12.68 -4.49 3.70
C LYS A 16 13.52 -3.42 3.04
N TYR A 17 13.27 -3.17 1.76
CA TYR A 17 14.01 -2.16 0.99
C TYR A 17 13.81 -0.75 1.55
N VAL A 18 12.56 -0.36 1.84
CA VAL A 18 12.29 0.99 2.34
C VAL A 18 12.79 1.18 3.78
N LYS A 19 12.88 0.11 4.56
CA LYS A 19 13.50 0.18 5.89
C LYS A 19 14.99 0.44 5.80
N GLU A 20 15.67 -0.16 4.83
CA GLU A 20 17.09 0.06 4.59
C GLU A 20 17.38 1.49 4.09
N THR A 21 16.53 2.02 3.21
CA THR A 21 16.74 3.35 2.61
C THR A 21 16.22 4.48 3.48
N GLY A 22 15.39 4.18 4.47
CA GLY A 22 14.77 5.20 5.30
C GLY A 22 13.61 5.95 4.63
N GLU A 23 13.14 5.49 3.47
CA GLU A 23 12.07 6.16 2.72
C GLU A 23 10.67 5.59 3.01
N GLY A 24 10.54 4.75 4.03
CA GLY A 24 9.32 4.00 4.29
C GLY A 24 8.07 4.86 4.41
N GLN A 25 8.14 5.98 5.14
CA GLN A 25 6.98 6.84 5.33
C GLN A 25 6.51 7.49 4.03
N VAL A 26 7.46 7.97 3.23
CA VAL A 26 7.17 8.59 1.93
C VAL A 26 6.57 7.55 0.98
N VAL A 27 7.18 6.36 0.92
CA VAL A 27 6.70 5.27 0.06
C VAL A 27 5.31 4.83 0.50
N TYR A 28 5.06 4.71 1.80
CA TYR A 28 3.73 4.33 2.30
C TYR A 28 2.66 5.32 1.83
N LYS A 29 2.91 6.62 1.97
CA LYS A 29 1.96 7.64 1.51
C LYS A 29 1.71 7.56 0.01
N GLN A 30 2.77 7.38 -0.76
CA GLN A 30 2.66 7.28 -2.22
C GLN A 30 1.93 6.00 -2.64
N VAL A 31 2.17 4.89 -1.96
CA VAL A 31 1.45 3.64 -2.19
C VAL A 31 -0.05 3.82 -1.91
N CYS A 32 -0.40 4.50 -0.83
CA CYS A 32 -1.81 4.78 -0.52
C CYS A 32 -2.47 5.60 -1.63
N THR A 33 -1.81 6.66 -2.08
CA THR A 33 -2.31 7.52 -3.17
C THR A 33 -2.49 6.73 -4.46
N LEU A 34 -1.49 5.93 -4.81
CA LEU A 34 -1.53 5.11 -6.03
C LEU A 34 -2.63 4.04 -5.96
N ALA A 35 -2.76 3.38 -4.82
CA ALA A 35 -3.81 2.37 -4.62
C ALA A 35 -5.20 2.99 -4.74
N ASP A 36 -5.40 4.19 -4.19
CA ASP A 36 -6.67 4.91 -4.29
C ASP A 36 -6.96 5.31 -5.75
N ALA A 37 -5.94 5.75 -6.48
CA ALA A 37 -6.10 6.10 -7.89
C ALA A 37 -6.49 4.89 -8.74
N LEU A 38 -5.88 3.72 -8.48
CA LEU A 38 -6.23 2.49 -9.17
C LEU A 38 -7.65 2.05 -8.83
N ALA A 39 -8.07 2.20 -7.58
CA ALA A 39 -9.43 1.86 -7.16
C ALA A 39 -10.48 2.78 -7.79
N ALA A 40 -10.12 4.04 -8.05
CA ALA A 40 -11.04 5.05 -8.57
C ALA A 40 -11.24 4.97 -10.08
N SER A 41 -10.31 4.38 -10.84
CA SER A 41 -10.36 4.37 -12.29
C SER A 41 -10.05 3.00 -12.86
N GLY A 42 -11.06 2.36 -13.45
CA GLY A 42 -10.88 1.09 -14.16
C GLY A 42 -10.03 1.24 -15.43
N ASP A 43 -10.06 2.40 -16.05
CA ASP A 43 -9.23 2.67 -17.24
C ASP A 43 -7.74 2.74 -16.84
N PHE A 44 -7.43 3.34 -15.71
CA PHE A 44 -6.06 3.38 -15.21
C PHE A 44 -5.55 1.96 -14.94
N VAL A 45 -6.35 1.14 -14.24
CA VAL A 45 -6.01 -0.27 -13.98
C VAL A 45 -5.74 -1.01 -15.29
N ARG A 46 -6.60 -0.81 -16.29
CA ARG A 46 -6.48 -1.47 -17.59
C ARG A 46 -5.18 -1.09 -18.29
N LEU A 47 -4.82 0.18 -18.27
CA LEU A 47 -3.57 0.66 -18.87
C LEU A 47 -2.34 0.10 -18.17
N VAL A 48 -2.34 0.10 -16.84
CA VAL A 48 -1.21 -0.41 -16.06
C VAL A 48 -1.06 -1.92 -16.19
N GLU A 49 -2.17 -2.66 -16.16
CA GLU A 49 -2.13 -4.13 -16.21
C GLU A 49 -1.98 -4.68 -17.63
N SER A 50 -2.14 -3.86 -18.65
CA SER A 50 -1.98 -4.30 -20.03
C SER A 50 -0.50 -4.58 -20.32
N LYS A 51 -0.25 -5.70 -21.01
CA LYS A 51 1.10 -6.09 -21.40
C LYS A 51 1.56 -5.47 -22.70
N THR A 52 0.64 -4.93 -23.49
CA THR A 52 0.91 -4.51 -24.87
C THR A 52 0.66 -3.03 -25.16
N LEU A 53 -0.17 -2.36 -24.36
CA LEU A 53 -0.58 -0.98 -24.64
C LEU A 53 0.50 0.05 -24.31
N LEU A 54 1.24 -0.16 -23.23
CA LEU A 54 2.23 0.79 -22.75
C LEU A 54 3.54 0.08 -22.40
N SER A 55 4.65 0.79 -22.60
CA SER A 55 5.96 0.34 -22.14
C SER A 55 6.09 0.51 -20.63
N VAL A 56 7.14 -0.07 -20.04
CA VAL A 56 7.45 0.11 -18.62
C VAL A 56 7.61 1.59 -18.28
N SER A 57 8.35 2.33 -19.10
CA SER A 57 8.59 3.75 -18.90
C SER A 57 7.29 4.56 -18.93
N GLU A 58 6.40 4.25 -19.87
CA GLU A 58 5.12 4.93 -19.99
C GLU A 58 4.21 4.63 -18.80
N LYS A 59 4.20 3.38 -18.30
CA LYS A 59 3.44 3.01 -17.11
C LYS A 59 3.95 3.74 -15.87
N LEU A 60 5.26 3.81 -15.70
CA LEU A 60 5.87 4.54 -14.59
C LEU A 60 5.51 6.03 -14.65
N GLY A 61 5.54 6.63 -15.83
CA GLY A 61 5.13 8.02 -16.02
C GLY A 61 3.67 8.25 -15.65
N LEU A 62 2.80 7.32 -16.04
CA LEU A 62 1.38 7.41 -15.73
C LEU A 62 1.13 7.31 -14.23
N MET A 63 1.80 6.37 -13.55
CA MET A 63 1.70 6.22 -12.10
C MET A 63 2.27 7.43 -11.36
N SER A 64 3.35 8.02 -11.86
CA SER A 64 3.92 9.24 -11.30
C SER A 64 2.94 10.41 -11.38
N LYS A 65 2.21 10.53 -12.50
CA LYS A 65 1.17 11.55 -12.64
C LYS A 65 0.03 11.36 -11.64
N ALA A 66 -0.30 10.12 -11.31
CA ALA A 66 -1.33 9.82 -10.33
C ALA A 66 -0.98 10.31 -8.92
N LEU A 67 0.30 10.51 -8.64
CA LEU A 67 0.76 11.08 -7.38
C LEU A 67 0.63 12.61 -7.33
N GLY A 68 0.23 13.24 -8.42
CA GLY A 68 0.02 14.67 -8.51
C GLY A 68 1.34 15.43 -8.54
N GLU A 69 1.46 16.47 -7.71
CA GLU A 69 2.65 17.30 -7.63
C GLU A 69 3.79 16.63 -6.86
N GLU A 70 3.49 15.61 -6.09
CA GLU A 70 4.49 14.88 -5.32
C GLU A 70 5.34 14.01 -6.23
N LYS A 71 6.65 14.16 -6.12
CA LYS A 71 7.58 13.38 -6.92
C LYS A 71 7.70 11.97 -6.37
N MET A 72 7.56 10.97 -7.25
CA MET A 72 7.70 9.57 -6.85
C MET A 72 9.09 9.32 -6.25
N SER A 73 9.15 8.64 -5.09
CA SER A 73 10.42 8.31 -4.45
C SER A 73 11.22 7.35 -5.34
N GLN A 74 12.55 7.41 -5.21
CA GLN A 74 13.42 6.49 -5.96
C GLN A 74 13.15 5.04 -5.59
N SER A 75 12.92 4.75 -4.31
CA SER A 75 12.63 3.40 -3.84
C SER A 75 11.37 2.86 -4.50
N LEU A 76 10.30 3.64 -4.53
CA LEU A 76 9.05 3.22 -5.16
C LEU A 76 9.21 3.06 -6.67
N SER A 77 9.88 4.01 -7.31
CA SER A 77 10.13 3.96 -8.75
C SER A 77 10.91 2.69 -9.15
N LYS A 78 11.97 2.37 -8.42
CA LYS A 78 12.76 1.17 -8.66
C LYS A 78 11.94 -0.09 -8.45
N PHE A 79 11.13 -0.13 -7.40
CA PHE A 79 10.28 -1.27 -7.10
C PHE A 79 9.22 -1.48 -8.18
N LEU A 80 8.51 -0.44 -8.55
CA LEU A 80 7.49 -0.53 -9.62
C LEU A 80 8.11 -0.93 -10.94
N GLY A 81 9.28 -0.40 -11.27
CA GLY A 81 10.02 -0.80 -12.46
C GLY A 81 10.37 -2.29 -12.45
N LEU A 82 10.77 -2.82 -11.29
CA LEU A 82 11.04 -4.24 -11.14
C LEU A 82 9.79 -5.08 -11.40
N VAL A 83 8.67 -4.73 -10.77
CA VAL A 83 7.40 -5.44 -10.95
C VAL A 83 6.99 -5.47 -12.42
N LEU A 84 7.09 -4.33 -13.10
CA LEU A 84 6.71 -4.23 -14.51
C LEU A 84 7.66 -5.03 -15.41
N ARG A 85 8.98 -4.99 -15.15
CA ARG A 85 9.94 -5.74 -15.93
C ARG A 85 9.81 -7.25 -15.75
N GLN A 86 9.37 -7.70 -14.57
CA GLN A 86 9.12 -9.11 -14.29
C GLN A 86 7.74 -9.57 -14.81
N VAL A 87 7.01 -8.67 -15.48
CA VAL A 87 5.69 -8.95 -16.03
C VAL A 87 4.70 -9.39 -14.94
N ARG A 88 4.74 -8.70 -13.80
CA ARG A 88 3.86 -8.97 -12.64
C ARG A 88 2.85 -7.86 -12.39
N GLU A 89 2.62 -6.98 -13.38
CA GLU A 89 1.71 -5.85 -13.26
C GLU A 89 0.28 -6.25 -12.89
N GLN A 90 -0.15 -7.45 -13.24
CA GLN A 90 -1.47 -7.95 -12.90
C GLN A 90 -1.65 -8.17 -11.39
N TYR A 91 -0.55 -8.26 -10.64
CA TYR A 91 -0.58 -8.45 -9.20
C TYR A 91 -0.39 -7.12 -8.44
N LEU A 92 -0.19 -6.02 -9.15
CA LEU A 92 0.22 -4.75 -8.55
C LEU A 92 -0.73 -4.27 -7.45
N ARG A 93 -2.05 -4.32 -7.68
CA ARG A 93 -3.03 -3.88 -6.69
C ARG A 93 -2.93 -4.68 -5.39
N TYR A 94 -2.71 -5.98 -5.49
CA TYR A 94 -2.56 -6.86 -4.34
C TYR A 94 -1.23 -6.60 -3.62
N ILE A 95 -0.16 -6.34 -4.38
CA ILE A 95 1.15 -6.00 -3.82
C ILE A 95 1.05 -4.71 -3.00
N LEU A 96 0.41 -3.68 -3.54
CA LEU A 96 0.26 -2.40 -2.87
C LEU A 96 -0.56 -2.54 -1.58
N GLN A 97 -1.65 -3.30 -1.63
CA GLN A 97 -2.49 -3.52 -0.44
C GLN A 97 -1.73 -4.29 0.64
N ASP A 98 -1.02 -5.35 0.25
CA ASP A 98 -0.23 -6.15 1.21
C ASP A 98 0.90 -5.31 1.82
N PHE A 99 1.55 -4.46 1.04
CA PHE A 99 2.56 -3.55 1.56
C PHE A 99 1.98 -2.58 2.58
N LYS A 100 0.81 -2.01 2.31
CA LYS A 100 0.14 -1.12 3.27
C LYS A 100 -0.09 -1.83 4.61
N ASP A 101 -0.62 -3.04 4.57
CA ASP A 101 -0.91 -3.81 5.78
C ASP A 101 0.38 -4.14 6.54
N ARG A 102 1.43 -4.55 5.83
CA ARG A 102 2.73 -4.86 6.44
C ARG A 102 3.41 -3.65 7.04
N TRP A 103 3.30 -2.49 6.37
CA TRP A 103 3.87 -1.26 6.88
C TRP A 103 3.20 -0.86 8.20
N LEU A 104 1.87 -0.88 8.25
CA LEU A 104 1.13 -0.55 9.47
C LEU A 104 1.48 -1.51 10.60
N SER A 105 1.56 -2.80 10.34
CA SER A 105 1.98 -3.79 11.34
C SER A 105 3.40 -3.52 11.84
N SER A 106 4.32 -3.16 10.95
CA SER A 106 5.71 -2.91 11.31
C SER A 106 5.87 -1.66 12.18
N GLN A 107 4.92 -0.72 12.09
CA GLN A 107 4.92 0.49 12.91
C GLN A 107 4.13 0.32 14.20
N GLY A 108 3.64 -0.89 14.49
CA GLY A 108 2.83 -1.16 15.68
C GLY A 108 1.40 -0.64 15.56
N ILE A 109 0.89 -0.47 14.35
CA ILE A 109 -0.46 0.01 14.09
C ILE A 109 -1.30 -1.15 13.57
N CYS A 110 -2.43 -1.40 14.24
CA CYS A 110 -3.41 -2.40 13.78
C CYS A 110 -4.67 -1.71 13.33
N GLN A 111 -5.24 -2.16 12.20
CA GLN A 111 -6.56 -1.72 11.78
C GLN A 111 -7.60 -2.60 12.45
N ALA A 112 -8.60 -1.98 13.08
CA ALA A 112 -9.68 -2.69 13.70
C ALA A 112 -11.01 -2.06 13.29
N LYS A 113 -11.98 -2.92 13.00
CA LYS A 113 -13.37 -2.49 12.83
C LYS A 113 -14.10 -2.72 14.14
N LEU A 114 -14.62 -1.65 14.71
CA LEU A 114 -15.48 -1.76 15.88
C LEU A 114 -16.93 -1.74 15.41
N VAL A 115 -17.63 -2.84 15.68
CA VAL A 115 -19.08 -2.90 15.47
C VAL A 115 -19.71 -2.60 16.82
N VAL A 116 -20.20 -1.36 16.96
CA VAL A 116 -20.82 -0.90 18.20
C VAL A 116 -22.28 -0.60 17.90
N SER A 117 -23.20 -1.20 18.68
CA SER A 117 -24.63 -0.99 18.51
C SER A 117 -25.04 0.44 18.79
N MET A 118 -24.29 1.14 19.65
CA MET A 118 -24.47 2.57 19.93
C MET A 118 -23.10 3.23 19.93
N PRO A 119 -22.71 3.86 18.82
CA PRO A 119 -21.40 4.50 18.72
C PRO A 119 -21.29 5.66 19.69
N SER A 120 -20.27 5.62 20.53
CA SER A 120 -19.95 6.67 21.49
C SER A 120 -18.46 6.97 21.36
N PRO A 121 -18.05 8.24 21.12
CA PRO A 121 -16.65 8.59 21.09
C PRO A 121 -15.88 8.23 22.36
N GLU A 122 -16.54 8.36 23.52
CA GLU A 122 -15.95 8.00 24.80
C GLU A 122 -15.70 6.51 24.91
N LEU A 123 -16.62 5.67 24.44
CA LEU A 123 -16.49 4.23 24.44
C LEU A 123 -15.37 3.79 23.51
N GLU A 124 -15.31 4.35 22.33
CA GLU A 124 -14.24 4.06 21.36
C GLU A 124 -12.88 4.42 21.93
N THR A 125 -12.73 5.58 22.56
CA THR A 125 -11.51 6.01 23.20
C THR A 125 -11.08 5.04 24.28
N LYS A 126 -12.02 4.62 25.15
CA LYS A 126 -11.75 3.67 26.21
C LYS A 126 -11.30 2.31 25.67
N ILE A 127 -11.97 1.82 24.64
CA ILE A 127 -11.61 0.54 24.01
C ILE A 127 -10.20 0.62 23.41
N CYS A 128 -9.89 1.69 22.71
CA CYS A 128 -8.56 1.92 22.13
C CYS A 128 -7.49 1.95 23.20
N GLU A 129 -7.73 2.68 24.30
CA GLU A 129 -6.78 2.74 25.42
C GLU A 129 -6.56 1.38 26.04
N MET A 130 -7.63 0.62 26.29
CA MET A 130 -7.53 -0.72 26.86
C MET A 130 -6.73 -1.67 25.97
N ILE A 131 -7.01 -1.67 24.68
CA ILE A 131 -6.33 -2.55 23.74
C ILE A 131 -4.86 -2.13 23.60
N THR A 132 -4.58 -0.83 23.52
CA THR A 132 -3.22 -0.30 23.47
C THR A 132 -2.42 -0.71 24.70
N ASN A 133 -3.01 -0.58 25.88
CA ASN A 133 -2.35 -0.95 27.13
C ASN A 133 -2.09 -2.46 27.23
N LEU A 134 -2.99 -3.30 26.71
CA LEU A 134 -2.85 -4.74 26.76
C LEU A 134 -1.87 -5.28 25.73
N THR A 135 -1.88 -4.71 24.52
CA THR A 135 -1.10 -5.24 23.40
C THR A 135 0.15 -4.45 23.10
N GLY A 136 0.24 -3.21 23.59
CA GLY A 136 1.32 -2.30 23.22
C GLY A 136 1.25 -1.81 21.77
N LEU A 137 0.13 -2.02 21.09
CA LEU A 137 -0.07 -1.63 19.70
C LEU A 137 -0.96 -0.40 19.62
N GLN A 138 -0.64 0.44 18.64
CA GLN A 138 -1.49 1.57 18.29
C GLN A 138 -2.59 1.08 17.35
N LEU A 139 -3.83 1.46 17.62
CA LEU A 139 -4.98 1.05 16.81
C LEU A 139 -5.44 2.18 15.89
N GLU A 140 -5.75 1.81 14.66
CA GLU A 140 -6.45 2.66 13.71
C GLU A 140 -7.88 2.14 13.58
N LEU A 141 -8.86 3.00 13.93
CA LEU A 141 -10.28 2.64 13.84
C LEU A 141 -10.84 3.02 12.49
N THR A 142 -11.54 2.08 11.88
CA THR A 142 -12.18 2.28 10.58
C THR A 142 -13.71 2.19 10.67
#